data_3b171f97b044963dbb0adae860d18e04
#
_entry.id   3b171f97b044963dbb0adae860d18e04
#
_cell.length_a   1.000
_cell.length_b   1.000
_cell.length_c   1.000
_cell.angle_alpha   90.00
_cell.angle_beta   90.00
_cell.angle_gamma   90.00
#
_symmetry.space_group_name_H-M   'P 1'
#
loop_
_entity.id
_entity.type
_entity.pdbx_description
1 polymer ?
#
loop_
_entity_poly.entity_id
_entity_poly.type
_entity_poly.pdbx_seq_one_letter_code
_entity_poly.pdbx_strand_id
1 'polypeptide(L)'
;MSTHALQNFELHVLVAMLRERGETYSVPLVLELEKRIGRPVSQAAVFIALKRLEQKGLVTSRLDEPASGRVRRYFKVTKQGLAAVEAQRVEHVRLWRGLERVLRVHKA
;
A
#
# COMPACT_ATOMS: atom_id res chain seq x y z
N MET A 1 4.91 -7.76 21.21
CA MET A 1 5.82 -7.14 20.26
C MET A 1 5.25 -7.23 18.85
N SER A 2 5.25 -6.17 18.14
CA SER A 2 4.74 -6.19 16.79
C SER A 2 5.83 -6.62 15.82
N THR A 3 5.62 -7.77 15.18
CA THR A 3 6.46 -8.19 14.07
C THR A 3 5.93 -7.64 12.76
N HIS A 4 4.89 -6.81 12.84
CA HIS A 4 4.13 -6.40 11.68
C HIS A 4 4.15 -4.90 11.47
N ALA A 5 5.23 -4.25 11.91
CA ALA A 5 5.41 -2.83 11.65
C ALA A 5 5.43 -2.60 10.14
N LEU A 6 4.56 -1.71 9.68
CA LEU A 6 4.50 -1.35 8.27
C LEU A 6 5.60 -0.37 7.94
N GLN A 7 6.34 -0.65 6.87
CA GLN A 7 7.25 0.31 6.29
C GLN A 7 6.44 1.28 5.43
N ASN A 8 6.97 2.48 5.21
CA ASN A 8 6.24 3.51 4.46
C ASN A 8 5.80 3.05 3.08
N PHE A 9 6.67 2.37 2.35
CA PHE A 9 6.32 1.93 1.01
C PHE A 9 5.24 0.85 1.03
N GLU A 10 5.28 -0.03 2.04
CA GLU A 10 4.24 -1.05 2.22
C GLU A 10 2.88 -0.40 2.46
N LEU A 11 2.86 0.65 3.27
CA LEU A 11 1.63 1.40 3.51
C LEU A 11 1.12 2.04 2.22
N HIS A 12 2.02 2.63 1.44
CA HIS A 12 1.65 3.21 0.15
C HIS A 12 1.03 2.15 -0.77
N VAL A 13 1.59 0.95 -0.80
CA VAL A 13 1.07 -0.14 -1.61
C VAL A 13 -0.33 -0.53 -1.15
N LEU A 14 -0.55 -0.68 0.16
CA LEU A 14 -1.88 -1.01 0.69
C LEU A 14 -2.91 0.06 0.34
N VAL A 15 -2.55 1.34 0.49
CA VAL A 15 -3.47 2.44 0.17
C VAL A 15 -3.81 2.42 -1.32
N ALA A 16 -2.81 2.22 -2.17
CA ALA A 16 -3.04 2.14 -3.61
C ALA A 16 -3.94 0.96 -3.98
N MET A 17 -3.76 -0.19 -3.32
CA MET A 17 -4.63 -1.34 -3.53
C MET A 17 -6.08 -1.03 -3.18
N LEU A 18 -6.31 -0.29 -2.10
CA LEU A 18 -7.66 0.08 -1.70
C LEU A 18 -8.30 1.01 -2.73
N ARG A 19 -7.50 1.87 -3.38
CA ARG A 19 -8.01 2.68 -4.48
C ARG A 19 -8.34 1.85 -5.70
N GLU A 20 -7.75 0.66 -5.81
CA GLU A 20 -8.05 -0.34 -6.85
C GLU A 20 -9.12 -1.33 -6.37
N ARG A 21 -9.98 -0.91 -5.43
CA ARG A 21 -11.09 -1.69 -4.88
C ARG A 21 -10.64 -2.89 -4.05
N GLY A 22 -9.41 -2.87 -3.56
CA GLY A 22 -8.91 -3.87 -2.64
C GLY A 22 -8.32 -5.11 -3.27
N GLU A 23 -8.49 -5.29 -4.58
CA GLU A 23 -7.88 -6.43 -5.29
C GLU A 23 -7.32 -5.95 -6.62
N THR A 24 -6.07 -6.31 -6.91
CA THR A 24 -5.41 -5.88 -8.13
C THR A 24 -4.17 -6.74 -8.39
N TYR A 25 -3.51 -6.50 -9.51
CA TYR A 25 -2.22 -7.13 -9.81
C TYR A 25 -1.18 -6.03 -10.04
N SER A 26 0.08 -6.43 -10.32
CA SER A 26 1.20 -5.49 -10.24
C SER A 26 1.10 -4.30 -11.21
N VAL A 27 0.65 -4.53 -12.44
CA VAL A 27 0.70 -3.47 -13.46
C VAL A 27 -0.18 -2.27 -13.12
N PRO A 28 -1.50 -2.41 -12.89
CA PRO A 28 -2.31 -1.25 -12.53
C PRO A 28 -1.89 -0.66 -11.18
N LEU A 29 -1.36 -1.48 -10.27
CA LEU A 29 -0.90 -1.02 -8.98
C LEU A 29 0.31 -0.10 -9.11
N VAL A 30 1.27 -0.45 -9.97
CA VAL A 30 2.42 0.42 -10.25
C VAL A 30 1.95 1.76 -10.80
N LEU A 31 1.01 1.74 -11.75
CA LEU A 31 0.50 2.96 -12.35
C LEU A 31 -0.20 3.84 -11.32
N GLU A 32 -1.00 3.23 -10.44
CA GLU A 32 -1.68 3.98 -9.39
C GLU A 32 -0.70 4.61 -8.42
N LEU A 33 0.34 3.86 -8.03
CA LEU A 33 1.37 4.37 -7.14
C LEU A 33 2.12 5.55 -7.76
N GLU A 34 2.54 5.41 -9.03
CA GLU A 34 3.26 6.49 -9.71
C GLU A 34 2.42 7.75 -9.79
N LYS A 35 1.13 7.59 -10.07
CA LYS A 35 0.20 8.71 -10.13
C LYS A 35 0.09 9.42 -8.78
N ARG A 36 0.04 8.66 -7.68
CA ARG A 36 -0.17 9.24 -6.34
C ARG A 36 1.10 9.78 -5.73
N ILE A 37 2.23 9.10 -5.97
CA ILE A 37 3.52 9.51 -5.41
C ILE A 37 4.17 10.61 -6.26
N GLY A 38 3.87 10.62 -7.55
CA GLY A 38 4.41 11.63 -8.48
C GLY A 38 5.82 11.35 -8.94
N ARG A 39 6.26 10.09 -8.90
CA ARG A 39 7.58 9.69 -9.39
C ARG A 39 7.53 8.24 -9.87
N PRO A 40 8.49 7.82 -10.70
CA PRO A 40 8.54 6.43 -11.17
C PRO A 40 8.68 5.45 -10.01
N VAL A 41 8.03 4.29 -10.15
CA VAL A 41 8.04 3.24 -9.14
C VAL A 41 8.43 1.93 -9.81
N SER A 42 9.39 1.23 -9.21
CA SER A 42 9.86 -0.04 -9.72
C SER A 42 8.81 -1.13 -9.53
N GLN A 43 8.51 -1.88 -10.59
CA GLN A 43 7.60 -3.02 -10.50
C GLN A 43 8.17 -4.09 -9.55
N ALA A 44 9.48 -4.28 -9.57
CA ALA A 44 10.12 -5.22 -8.65
C ALA A 44 9.94 -4.80 -7.19
N ALA A 45 10.08 -3.50 -6.89
CA ALA A 45 9.86 -3.00 -5.52
C ALA A 45 8.43 -3.24 -5.06
N VAL A 46 7.46 -3.01 -5.96
CA VAL A 46 6.05 -3.27 -5.65
C VAL A 46 5.84 -4.75 -5.34
N PHE A 47 6.40 -5.63 -6.15
CA PHE A 47 6.24 -7.06 -5.95
C PHE A 47 6.85 -7.50 -4.61
N ILE A 48 8.04 -6.99 -4.29
CA ILE A 48 8.68 -7.30 -3.00
C ILE A 48 7.81 -6.83 -1.84
N ALA A 49 7.25 -5.62 -1.94
CA ALA A 49 6.36 -5.10 -0.91
C ALA A 49 5.11 -5.98 -0.75
N LEU A 50 4.52 -6.40 -1.87
CA LEU A 50 3.35 -7.28 -1.84
C LEU A 50 3.67 -8.61 -1.16
N LYS A 51 4.83 -9.18 -1.45
CA LYS A 51 5.23 -10.44 -0.81
C LYS A 51 5.43 -10.27 0.69
N ARG A 52 6.00 -9.14 1.13
CA ARG A 52 6.16 -8.83 2.54
C ARG A 52 4.81 -8.64 3.22
N LEU A 53 3.90 -7.95 2.56
CA LEU A 53 2.55 -7.76 3.08
C LEU A 53 1.82 -9.10 3.21
N GLU A 54 2.02 -10.00 2.26
CA GLU A 54 1.43 -11.33 2.32
C GLU A 54 1.98 -12.10 3.52
N GLN A 55 3.29 -12.03 3.76
CA GLN A 55 3.91 -12.68 4.90
C GLN A 55 3.37 -12.15 6.23
N LYS A 56 3.00 -10.88 6.26
CA LYS A 56 2.42 -10.25 7.44
C LYS A 56 0.92 -10.49 7.59
N GLY A 57 0.31 -11.19 6.63
CA GLY A 57 -1.12 -11.47 6.65
C GLY A 57 -2.00 -10.29 6.28
N LEU A 58 -1.43 -9.24 5.69
CA LEU A 58 -2.17 -8.03 5.34
C LEU A 58 -2.75 -8.07 3.93
N VAL A 59 -2.22 -8.96 3.09
CA VAL A 59 -2.81 -9.27 1.79
C VAL A 59 -2.76 -10.78 1.57
N THR A 60 -3.63 -11.27 0.69
CA THR A 60 -3.57 -12.64 0.17
C THR A 60 -3.38 -12.57 -1.33
N SER A 61 -2.95 -13.67 -1.93
CA SER A 61 -2.78 -13.70 -3.38
C SER A 61 -3.40 -14.95 -3.98
N ARG A 62 -3.72 -14.85 -5.26
CA ARG A 62 -4.19 -15.98 -6.05
C ARG A 62 -3.68 -15.85 -7.48
N LEU A 63 -3.52 -16.98 -8.13
CA LEU A 63 -3.20 -17.00 -9.55
C LEU A 63 -4.50 -17.01 -10.34
N ASP A 64 -4.52 -16.21 -11.40
CA ASP A 64 -5.58 -16.21 -12.37
C ASP A 64 -4.99 -16.79 -13.66
N GLU A 65 -5.49 -17.97 -14.05
CA GLU A 65 -4.98 -18.70 -15.20
C GLU A 65 -6.09 -18.85 -16.24
N PRO A 66 -6.36 -17.78 -17.00
CA PRO A 66 -7.41 -17.85 -18.00
C PRO A 66 -7.04 -18.85 -19.11
N ALA A 67 -8.07 -19.40 -19.78
CA ALA A 67 -7.88 -20.35 -20.87
C ALA A 67 -6.97 -19.79 -21.96
N SER A 68 -7.00 -18.48 -22.16
CA SER A 68 -6.11 -17.81 -23.07
C SER A 68 -5.65 -16.50 -22.41
N GLY A 69 -4.41 -16.10 -22.71
CA GLY A 69 -3.86 -14.89 -22.16
C GLY A 69 -2.85 -15.16 -21.06
N ARG A 70 -2.46 -14.10 -20.35
CA ARG A 70 -1.41 -14.19 -19.35
C ARG A 70 -1.90 -14.70 -18.02
N VAL A 71 -1.11 -15.55 -17.40
CA VAL A 71 -1.27 -15.88 -15.99
C VAL A 71 -0.92 -14.64 -15.18
N ARG A 72 -1.79 -14.26 -14.26
CA ARG A 72 -1.58 -13.10 -13.39
C ARG A 72 -1.74 -13.48 -11.94
N ARG A 73 -0.93 -12.89 -11.09
CA ARG A 73 -1.11 -13.03 -9.65
C ARG A 73 -1.84 -11.81 -9.13
N TYR A 74 -3.04 -12.05 -8.62
CA TYR A 74 -3.84 -11.00 -7.99
C TYR A 74 -3.57 -10.99 -6.50
N PHE A 75 -3.56 -9.80 -5.92
CA PHE A 75 -3.41 -9.60 -4.49
C PHE A 75 -4.64 -8.87 -3.96
N LYS A 76 -5.07 -9.28 -2.77
CA LYS A 76 -6.27 -8.73 -2.15
C LYS A 76 -5.97 -8.34 -0.71
N VAL A 77 -6.44 -7.16 -0.31
CA VAL A 77 -6.28 -6.68 1.07
C VAL A 77 -7.17 -7.49 2.00
N THR A 78 -6.59 -7.95 3.12
CA THR A 78 -7.31 -8.71 4.13
C THR A 78 -7.96 -7.76 5.15
N LYS A 79 -8.77 -8.32 6.06
CA LYS A 79 -9.32 -7.54 7.18
C LYS A 79 -8.20 -6.95 8.03
N GLN A 80 -7.14 -7.73 8.27
CA GLN A 80 -5.97 -7.22 8.99
C GLN A 80 -5.31 -6.09 8.23
N GLY A 81 -5.25 -6.19 6.89
CA GLY A 81 -4.71 -5.12 6.07
C GLY A 81 -5.51 -3.84 6.19
N LEU A 82 -6.84 -3.94 6.18
CA LEU A 82 -7.71 -2.79 6.39
C LEU A 82 -7.48 -2.16 7.75
N ALA A 83 -7.40 -3.01 8.80
CA ALA A 83 -7.17 -2.52 10.15
C ALA A 83 -5.81 -1.83 10.28
N ALA A 84 -4.79 -2.36 9.61
CA ALA A 84 -3.45 -1.76 9.62
C ALA A 84 -3.45 -0.38 8.98
N VAL A 85 -4.15 -0.22 7.85
CA VAL A 85 -4.26 1.08 7.18
C VAL A 85 -4.98 2.07 8.08
N GLU A 86 -6.08 1.65 8.69
CA GLU A 86 -6.86 2.53 9.58
C GLU A 86 -6.04 2.96 10.79
N ALA A 87 -5.28 2.05 11.39
CA ALA A 87 -4.42 2.37 12.51
C ALA A 87 -3.34 3.38 12.11
N GLN A 88 -2.75 3.22 10.95
CA GLN A 88 -1.76 4.16 10.44
C GLN A 88 -2.37 5.52 10.15
N ARG A 89 -3.57 5.55 9.63
CA ARG A 89 -4.28 6.80 9.38
C ARG A 89 -4.50 7.58 10.68
N VAL A 90 -4.98 6.90 11.70
CA VAL A 90 -5.24 7.52 13.00
C VAL A 90 -3.95 8.05 13.61
N GLU A 91 -2.88 7.25 13.58
CA GLU A 91 -1.58 7.66 14.09
C GLU A 91 -1.05 8.87 13.33
N HIS A 92 -1.18 8.86 12.02
CA HIS A 92 -0.73 9.95 11.16
C HIS A 92 -1.47 11.26 11.50
N VAL A 93 -2.78 11.18 11.64
CA VAL A 93 -3.59 12.35 11.97
C VAL A 93 -3.14 12.95 13.32
N ARG A 94 -2.92 12.09 14.31
CA ARG A 94 -2.46 12.53 15.63
C ARG A 94 -1.11 13.22 15.55
N LEU A 95 -0.19 12.62 14.80
CA LEU A 95 1.16 13.16 14.66
C LEU A 95 1.16 14.51 13.97
N TRP A 96 0.31 14.68 12.97
CA TRP A 96 0.28 15.89 12.15
C TRP A 96 -0.63 16.99 12.72
N ARG A 97 -1.41 16.69 13.73
CA ARG A 97 -2.37 17.65 14.28
C ARG A 97 -1.64 18.91 14.75
N GLY A 98 -2.05 20.05 14.21
CA GLY A 98 -1.46 21.34 14.55
C GLY A 98 -0.12 21.63 13.88
N LEU A 99 0.45 20.67 13.18
CA LEU A 99 1.79 20.84 12.60
C LEU A 99 1.81 21.90 11.50
N GLU A 100 0.71 22.09 10.81
CA GLU A 100 0.63 23.11 9.76
C GLU A 100 0.96 24.51 10.27
N ARG A 101 0.49 24.84 11.47
CA ARG A 101 0.80 26.13 12.12
C ARG A 101 2.30 26.20 12.41
N VAL A 102 2.87 25.13 12.93
CA VAL A 102 4.30 25.08 13.25
C VAL A 102 5.13 25.25 12.00
N LEU A 103 4.75 24.58 10.92
CA LEU A 103 5.46 24.69 9.64
C LEU A 103 5.43 26.10 9.10
N ARG A 104 4.30 26.78 9.21
CA ARG A 104 4.20 28.17 8.75
C ARG A 104 5.16 29.09 9.52
N VAL A 105 5.25 28.90 10.83
CA VAL A 105 6.16 29.70 11.66
C VAL A 105 7.61 29.46 11.24
N HIS A 106 8.00 28.22 11.01
CA HIS A 106 9.38 27.90 10.65
C HIS A 106 9.75 28.30 9.22
N LYS A 107 8.76 28.48 8.35
CA LYS A 107 9.01 28.92 6.98
C LYS A 107 9.12 30.45 6.86
N ALA A 108 8.63 31.18 7.85
CA ALA A 108 8.58 32.64 7.82
C ALA A 108 9.98 33.27 7.97
#